data_71465b31ffc9ff45636e75150a6405f5
#
_entry.id   71465b31ffc9ff45636e75150a6405f5
#
_cell.length_a   1.000
_cell.length_b   1.000
_cell.length_c   1.000
_cell.angle_alpha   90.00
_cell.angle_beta   90.00
_cell.angle_gamma   90.00
#
_symmetry.space_group_name_H-M   'P 1'
#
loop_
_entity.id
_entity.type
_entity.pdbx_description
1 polymer ?
#
loop_
_entity_poly.entity_id
_entity_poly.type
_entity_poly.pdbx_seq_one_letter_code
_entity_poly.pdbx_strand_id
1 'polypeptide(L)'
;MRQITIISGKGGTGKTSLAGSFAALSKDAVFADCDVDASNLHLLLKPDIIETIEFKGLNLAKITTDECIQCGLCAEKCRFKAIDHRGGYRVNPLHCEGCGVCIRVCPVGAIAFEDRVCGHAYISETRFGPMVHAYLKLGMENSGKLVTLVRQTAQRIAEEKGKQFVLIDGPPGIGCPVIASLSGVDAAVVVVEPTLSGIHDLKRALMLLDHFKIKPLVCINKHDINPQNTGEIKGFCSENSIELVGAIPFDGAVTKAMVAGLPVVEYAPESPASRAIKDTWSLLEWHLYD
;
A
#
# COMPACT_ATOMS: atom_id res chain seq x y z
N MET A 1 -16.90 12.05 5.55
CA MET A 1 -15.56 11.45 5.71
C MET A 1 -14.84 11.52 4.39
N ARG A 2 -13.58 11.95 4.37
CA ARG A 2 -12.72 12.02 3.18
C ARG A 2 -11.62 10.97 3.25
N GLN A 3 -11.28 10.38 2.10
CA GLN A 3 -10.19 9.41 1.99
C GLN A 3 -9.06 9.99 1.13
N ILE A 4 -7.83 9.94 1.63
CA ILE A 4 -6.66 10.48 0.96
C ILE A 4 -5.60 9.39 0.89
N THR A 5 -5.10 9.13 -0.30
CA THR A 5 -4.01 8.18 -0.49
C THR A 5 -2.70 8.92 -0.82
N ILE A 6 -1.63 8.56 -0.15
CA ILE A 6 -0.28 9.03 -0.45
C ILE A 6 0.38 7.96 -1.30
N ILE A 7 0.76 8.29 -2.54
CA ILE A 7 1.40 7.36 -3.49
C ILE A 7 2.71 7.93 -4.03
N SER A 8 3.48 7.08 -4.69
CA SER A 8 4.66 7.50 -5.45
C SER A 8 4.94 6.54 -6.59
N GLY A 9 5.59 7.00 -7.64
CA GLY A 9 5.96 6.17 -8.77
C GLY A 9 7.00 5.09 -8.45
N LYS A 10 7.84 5.29 -7.42
CA LYS A 10 8.87 4.33 -6.98
C LYS A 10 8.98 4.27 -5.46
N GLY A 11 9.64 3.21 -4.95
CA GLY A 11 10.01 3.09 -3.53
C GLY A 11 11.07 4.11 -3.13
N GLY A 12 11.14 4.43 -1.81
CA GLY A 12 12.18 5.31 -1.24
C GLY A 12 11.97 6.82 -1.42
N THR A 13 10.86 7.26 -2.01
CA THR A 13 10.54 8.70 -2.20
C THR A 13 10.14 9.44 -0.92
N GLY A 14 9.99 8.74 0.22
CA GLY A 14 9.61 9.33 1.50
C GLY A 14 8.10 9.34 1.81
N LYS A 15 7.28 8.56 1.08
CA LYS A 15 5.83 8.42 1.34
C LYS A 15 5.51 8.13 2.80
N THR A 16 6.06 7.04 3.34
CA THR A 16 5.80 6.60 4.72
C THR A 16 6.27 7.61 5.76
N SER A 17 7.39 8.32 5.53
CA SER A 17 7.83 9.41 6.41
C SER A 17 6.83 10.57 6.41
N LEU A 18 6.27 10.89 5.23
CA LEU A 18 5.24 11.90 5.08
C LEU A 18 3.93 11.45 5.73
N ALA A 19 3.48 10.22 5.45
CA ALA A 19 2.28 9.63 6.02
C ALA A 19 2.34 9.59 7.56
N GLY A 20 3.46 9.15 8.13
CA GLY A 20 3.68 9.15 9.58
C GLY A 20 3.68 10.55 10.18
N SER A 21 4.21 11.55 9.47
CA SER A 21 4.19 12.95 9.91
C SER A 21 2.78 13.54 9.82
N PHE A 22 2.03 13.23 8.78
CA PHE A 22 0.62 13.62 8.67
C PHE A 22 -0.24 12.95 9.74
N ALA A 23 0.06 11.70 10.09
CA ALA A 23 -0.61 11.04 11.21
C ALA A 23 -0.41 11.78 12.54
N ALA A 24 0.81 12.28 12.79
CA ALA A 24 1.11 13.06 13.99
C ALA A 24 0.47 14.47 14.01
N LEU A 25 0.17 15.03 12.84
CA LEU A 25 -0.48 16.34 12.70
C LEU A 25 -1.99 16.24 12.67
N SER A 26 -2.53 15.13 12.20
CA SER A 26 -3.97 14.87 12.10
C SER A 26 -4.60 14.63 13.49
N LYS A 27 -5.75 15.25 13.76
CA LYS A 27 -6.47 15.09 15.03
C LYS A 27 -7.66 14.12 14.94
N ASP A 28 -8.13 13.81 13.73
CA ASP A 28 -9.39 13.09 13.54
C ASP A 28 -9.36 12.15 12.34
N ALA A 29 -8.38 11.24 12.33
CA ALA A 29 -8.17 10.31 11.23
C ALA A 29 -8.09 8.85 11.68
N VAL A 30 -8.33 7.94 10.73
CA VAL A 30 -7.92 6.54 10.76
C VAL A 30 -6.77 6.38 9.78
N PHE A 31 -5.77 5.59 10.14
CA PHE A 31 -4.58 5.36 9.33
C PHE A 31 -4.63 3.98 8.69
N ALA A 32 -4.29 3.90 7.40
CA ALA A 32 -4.24 2.65 6.65
C ALA A 32 -2.86 2.49 6.00
N ASP A 33 -2.12 1.44 6.40
CA ASP A 33 -0.88 1.06 5.70
C ASP A 33 -1.22 0.05 4.61
N CYS A 34 -1.24 0.51 3.38
CA CYS A 34 -1.53 -0.26 2.18
C CYS A 34 -0.27 -0.73 1.43
N ASP A 35 0.93 -0.43 1.91
CA ASP A 35 2.17 -1.03 1.40
C ASP A 35 2.41 -2.40 2.06
N VAL A 36 1.49 -3.33 1.79
CA VAL A 36 1.41 -4.65 2.45
C VAL A 36 2.60 -5.58 2.15
N ASP A 37 3.38 -5.26 1.11
CA ASP A 37 4.61 -5.99 0.75
C ASP A 37 5.83 -5.49 1.54
N ALA A 38 5.82 -4.21 1.95
CA ALA A 38 6.88 -3.55 2.71
C ALA A 38 6.32 -2.57 3.75
N SER A 39 5.36 -3.03 4.55
CA SER A 39 4.70 -2.23 5.58
C SER A 39 5.71 -1.66 6.58
N ASN A 40 5.77 -0.34 6.70
CA ASN A 40 6.72 0.38 7.54
C ASN A 40 6.08 1.48 8.39
N LEU A 41 4.83 1.86 8.15
CA LEU A 41 4.15 2.91 8.90
C LEU A 41 3.99 2.53 10.38
N HIS A 42 3.82 1.25 10.68
CA HIS A 42 3.74 0.71 12.04
C HIS A 42 4.99 1.01 12.89
N LEU A 43 6.18 1.15 12.27
CA LEU A 43 7.42 1.50 12.98
C LEU A 43 7.39 2.92 13.54
N LEU A 44 6.67 3.83 12.88
CA LEU A 44 6.54 5.23 13.28
C LEU A 44 5.36 5.45 14.24
N LEU A 45 4.25 4.75 14.03
CA LEU A 45 3.03 4.94 14.82
C LEU A 45 2.97 4.04 16.07
N LYS A 46 3.76 2.94 16.11
CA LYS A 46 3.86 1.98 17.22
C LYS A 46 2.46 1.50 17.68
N PRO A 47 1.73 0.79 16.80
CA PRO A 47 0.36 0.37 17.09
C PRO A 47 0.29 -0.76 18.12
N ASP A 48 -0.70 -0.70 19.00
CA ASP A 48 -1.14 -1.81 19.84
C ASP A 48 -2.25 -2.57 19.10
N ILE A 49 -2.00 -3.86 18.79
CA ILE A 49 -2.95 -4.69 18.03
C ILE A 49 -4.14 -5.05 18.91
N ILE A 50 -5.35 -4.73 18.43
CA ILE A 50 -6.62 -5.05 19.08
C ILE A 50 -7.26 -6.30 18.47
N GLU A 51 -7.20 -6.41 17.12
CA GLU A 51 -7.84 -7.50 16.39
C GLU A 51 -6.94 -7.96 15.24
N THR A 52 -6.95 -9.27 14.99
CA THR A 52 -6.24 -9.90 13.87
C THR A 52 -7.24 -10.58 12.96
N ILE A 53 -7.21 -10.24 11.66
CA ILE A 53 -8.07 -10.78 10.61
C ILE A 53 -7.22 -11.67 9.71
N GLU A 54 -7.57 -12.95 9.57
CA GLU A 54 -6.93 -13.84 8.61
C GLU A 54 -7.28 -13.43 7.18
N PHE A 55 -6.26 -13.22 6.34
CA PHE A 55 -6.44 -12.98 4.92
C PHE A 55 -6.31 -14.27 4.13
N LYS A 56 -7.43 -14.71 3.52
CA LYS A 56 -7.51 -15.85 2.61
C LYS A 56 -7.48 -15.33 1.17
N GLY A 57 -6.31 -15.31 0.57
CA GLY A 57 -6.09 -14.67 -0.73
C GLY A 57 -6.18 -15.59 -1.93
N LEU A 58 -5.56 -16.75 -1.85
CA LEU A 58 -5.47 -17.75 -2.91
C LEU A 58 -5.97 -19.11 -2.40
N ASN A 59 -6.63 -19.84 -3.26
CA ASN A 59 -6.97 -21.23 -2.99
C ASN A 59 -5.75 -22.12 -3.15
N LEU A 60 -5.65 -23.19 -2.34
CA LEU A 60 -4.67 -24.25 -2.49
C LEU A 60 -5.38 -25.49 -3.02
N ALA A 61 -4.86 -26.08 -4.11
CA ALA A 61 -5.36 -27.36 -4.56
C ALA A 61 -4.91 -28.46 -3.58
N LYS A 62 -5.84 -29.35 -3.23
CA LYS A 62 -5.58 -30.50 -2.36
C LYS A 62 -6.01 -31.78 -3.04
N ILE A 63 -5.16 -32.77 -3.06
CA ILE A 63 -5.42 -34.10 -3.65
C ILE A 63 -5.85 -35.05 -2.52
N THR A 64 -7.06 -35.62 -2.64
CA THR A 64 -7.52 -36.69 -1.75
C THR A 64 -6.83 -38.00 -2.18
N THR A 65 -5.91 -38.48 -1.34
CA THR A 65 -5.04 -39.63 -1.69
C THR A 65 -5.84 -40.89 -1.98
N ASP A 66 -6.89 -41.15 -1.20
CA ASP A 66 -7.71 -42.37 -1.31
C ASP A 66 -8.60 -42.40 -2.57
N GLU A 67 -8.90 -41.25 -3.13
CA GLU A 67 -9.68 -41.10 -4.36
C GLU A 67 -8.77 -41.01 -5.61
N CYS A 68 -7.46 -40.80 -5.41
CA CYS A 68 -6.50 -40.56 -6.48
C CYS A 68 -6.07 -41.89 -7.18
N ILE A 69 -6.43 -42.04 -8.44
CA ILE A 69 -6.03 -43.19 -9.29
C ILE A 69 -4.60 -43.09 -9.86
N GLN A 70 -3.83 -42.10 -9.43
CA GLN A 70 -2.44 -41.86 -9.80
C GLN A 70 -2.15 -41.74 -11.31
N CYS A 71 -3.10 -41.21 -12.10
CA CYS A 71 -2.95 -41.11 -13.57
C CYS A 71 -1.95 -40.04 -14.04
N GLY A 72 -1.51 -39.11 -13.18
CA GLY A 72 -0.48 -38.11 -13.47
C GLY A 72 -0.92 -36.87 -14.26
N LEU A 73 -2.15 -36.81 -14.77
CA LEU A 73 -2.64 -35.70 -15.61
C LEU A 73 -2.53 -34.34 -14.92
N CYS A 74 -2.79 -34.28 -13.61
CA CYS A 74 -2.70 -33.03 -12.85
C CYS A 74 -1.26 -32.48 -12.80
N ALA A 75 -0.25 -33.35 -12.66
CA ALA A 75 1.15 -32.95 -12.65
C ALA A 75 1.63 -32.53 -14.05
N GLU A 76 1.23 -33.28 -15.10
CA GLU A 76 1.53 -32.97 -16.49
C GLU A 76 1.01 -31.60 -16.91
N LYS A 77 -0.22 -31.27 -16.54
CA LYS A 77 -0.88 -30.01 -16.91
C LYS A 77 -0.57 -28.84 -15.97
N CYS A 78 0.17 -29.07 -14.89
CA CYS A 78 0.55 -28.00 -13.95
C CYS A 78 1.65 -27.11 -14.53
N ARG A 79 1.29 -25.91 -15.00
CA ARG A 79 2.24 -24.92 -15.53
C ARG A 79 3.29 -24.51 -14.51
N PHE A 80 2.93 -24.53 -13.22
CA PHE A 80 3.76 -24.07 -12.11
C PHE A 80 4.62 -25.21 -11.50
N LYS A 81 4.51 -26.43 -12.04
CA LYS A 81 5.21 -27.61 -11.52
C LYS A 81 5.01 -27.80 -10.01
N ALA A 82 3.81 -27.47 -9.55
CA ALA A 82 3.45 -27.50 -8.12
C ALA A 82 2.99 -28.89 -7.65
N ILE A 83 3.02 -29.93 -8.49
CA ILE A 83 2.53 -31.26 -8.12
C ILE A 83 3.68 -32.26 -8.25
N ASP A 84 4.11 -32.77 -7.10
CA ASP A 84 5.12 -33.81 -6.99
C ASP A 84 4.48 -35.19 -6.91
N HIS A 85 5.23 -36.25 -7.33
CA HIS A 85 4.73 -37.63 -7.34
C HIS A 85 5.52 -38.61 -6.44
N ARG A 86 6.43 -38.12 -5.61
CA ARG A 86 7.21 -38.95 -4.69
C ARG A 86 6.34 -39.54 -3.61
N GLY A 87 5.98 -40.83 -3.76
CA GLY A 87 5.10 -41.53 -2.82
C GLY A 87 3.61 -41.16 -2.91
N GLY A 88 3.15 -40.83 -4.13
CA GLY A 88 1.81 -40.34 -4.47
C GLY A 88 1.82 -38.85 -4.87
N TYR A 89 0.78 -38.45 -5.63
CA TYR A 89 0.68 -37.06 -6.08
C TYR A 89 0.30 -36.13 -4.92
N ARG A 90 1.12 -35.08 -4.71
CA ARG A 90 0.91 -34.07 -3.67
C ARG A 90 1.16 -32.67 -4.24
N VAL A 91 0.37 -31.71 -3.78
CA VAL A 91 0.55 -30.30 -4.15
C VAL A 91 1.59 -29.67 -3.24
N ASN A 92 2.61 -29.06 -3.86
CA ASN A 92 3.54 -28.19 -3.13
C ASN A 92 2.87 -26.82 -2.94
N PRO A 93 2.57 -26.42 -1.68
CA PRO A 93 1.88 -25.15 -1.44
C PRO A 93 2.68 -23.91 -1.83
N LEU A 94 4.01 -23.98 -1.87
CA LEU A 94 4.85 -22.84 -2.25
C LEU A 94 4.81 -22.55 -3.76
N HIS A 95 4.50 -23.55 -4.58
CA HIS A 95 4.46 -23.41 -6.04
C HIS A 95 3.03 -23.38 -6.60
N CYS A 96 2.01 -23.60 -5.76
CA CYS A 96 0.63 -23.65 -6.21
C CYS A 96 0.01 -22.24 -6.30
N GLU A 97 -0.35 -21.83 -7.51
CA GLU A 97 -1.01 -20.55 -7.79
C GLU A 97 -2.55 -20.61 -7.72
N GLY A 98 -3.13 -21.72 -7.27
CA GLY A 98 -4.59 -21.84 -7.13
C GLY A 98 -5.39 -21.71 -8.43
N CYS A 99 -4.77 -21.94 -9.59
CA CYS A 99 -5.39 -21.72 -10.90
C CYS A 99 -6.51 -22.72 -11.27
N GLY A 100 -6.61 -23.84 -10.56
CA GLY A 100 -7.68 -24.84 -10.73
C GLY A 100 -7.59 -25.77 -11.94
N VAL A 101 -6.54 -25.68 -12.78
CA VAL A 101 -6.38 -26.57 -13.95
C VAL A 101 -6.37 -28.04 -13.52
N CYS A 102 -5.65 -28.38 -12.44
CA CYS A 102 -5.57 -29.73 -11.91
C CYS A 102 -6.92 -30.31 -11.51
N ILE A 103 -7.83 -29.49 -10.98
CA ILE A 103 -9.21 -29.89 -10.62
C ILE A 103 -10.00 -30.25 -11.87
N ARG A 104 -9.90 -29.44 -12.94
CA ARG A 104 -10.64 -29.64 -14.19
C ARG A 104 -10.17 -30.86 -14.99
N VAL A 105 -8.90 -31.22 -14.89
CA VAL A 105 -8.34 -32.36 -15.65
C VAL A 105 -8.37 -33.68 -14.86
N CYS A 106 -8.78 -33.67 -13.59
CA CYS A 106 -8.85 -34.88 -12.77
C CYS A 106 -10.09 -35.73 -13.18
N PRO A 107 -9.90 -36.93 -13.75
CA PRO A 107 -11.01 -37.71 -14.29
C PRO A 107 -11.90 -38.30 -13.19
N VAL A 108 -11.41 -38.38 -11.95
CA VAL A 108 -12.14 -38.95 -10.82
C VAL A 108 -12.55 -37.90 -9.78
N GLY A 109 -12.27 -36.61 -10.02
CA GLY A 109 -12.63 -35.55 -9.10
C GLY A 109 -11.87 -35.54 -7.76
N ALA A 110 -10.76 -36.23 -7.65
CA ALA A 110 -9.97 -36.36 -6.42
C ALA A 110 -9.23 -35.07 -5.99
N ILE A 111 -9.48 -33.93 -6.62
CA ILE A 111 -8.79 -32.65 -6.31
C ILE A 111 -9.83 -31.57 -6.03
N ALA A 112 -9.74 -30.95 -4.88
CA ALA A 112 -10.56 -29.81 -4.48
C ALA A 112 -9.72 -28.61 -4.07
N PHE A 113 -10.34 -27.45 -3.96
CA PHE A 113 -9.71 -26.29 -3.33
C PHE A 113 -9.93 -26.29 -1.81
N GLU A 114 -8.90 -25.92 -1.08
CA GLU A 114 -9.01 -25.49 0.30
C GLU A 114 -8.55 -24.04 0.45
N ASP A 115 -9.10 -23.35 1.44
CA ASP A 115 -8.71 -22.00 1.78
C ASP A 115 -7.27 -21.93 2.23
N ARG A 116 -6.56 -20.88 1.81
CA ARG A 116 -5.18 -20.63 2.20
C ARG A 116 -5.06 -19.27 2.88
N VAL A 117 -4.56 -19.28 4.12
CA VAL A 117 -4.21 -18.04 4.83
C VAL A 117 -2.90 -17.50 4.26
N CYS A 118 -3.02 -16.43 3.46
CA CYS A 118 -1.91 -15.80 2.75
C CYS A 118 -1.29 -14.63 3.52
N GLY A 119 -1.96 -14.12 4.54
CA GLY A 119 -1.50 -12.98 5.33
C GLY A 119 -2.44 -12.68 6.49
N HIS A 120 -2.20 -11.57 7.16
CA HIS A 120 -3.05 -11.07 8.22
C HIS A 120 -3.22 -9.57 8.08
N ALA A 121 -4.43 -9.07 8.34
CA ALA A 121 -4.69 -7.66 8.58
C ALA A 121 -4.91 -7.44 10.08
N TYR A 122 -4.47 -6.30 10.58
CA TYR A 122 -4.52 -5.94 11.98
C TYR A 122 -5.29 -4.64 12.16
N ILE A 123 -6.24 -4.66 13.08
CA ILE A 123 -6.86 -3.44 13.61
C ILE A 123 -6.12 -3.10 14.90
N SER A 124 -5.65 -1.88 14.99
CA SER A 124 -4.77 -1.45 16.07
C SER A 124 -5.15 -0.05 16.53
N GLU A 125 -4.76 0.30 17.74
CA GLU A 125 -4.80 1.67 18.24
C GLU A 125 -3.39 2.25 18.31
N THR A 126 -3.24 3.50 17.95
CA THR A 126 -1.97 4.23 18.07
C THR A 126 -2.18 5.48 18.90
N ARG A 127 -1.09 6.14 19.34
CA ARG A 127 -1.18 7.43 20.04
C ARG A 127 -1.83 8.55 19.23
N PHE A 128 -2.00 8.34 17.90
CA PHE A 128 -2.61 9.32 17.00
C PHE A 128 -4.05 8.94 16.60
N GLY A 129 -4.47 7.70 16.85
CA GLY A 129 -5.78 7.16 16.50
C GLY A 129 -5.71 5.75 15.94
N PRO A 130 -6.85 5.22 15.47
CA PRO A 130 -6.93 3.87 14.93
C PRO A 130 -6.06 3.67 13.69
N MET A 131 -5.47 2.49 13.58
CA MET A 131 -4.66 2.10 12.42
C MET A 131 -5.07 0.72 11.93
N VAL A 132 -5.14 0.57 10.61
CA VAL A 132 -5.28 -0.73 9.94
C VAL A 132 -4.02 -0.96 9.09
N HIS A 133 -3.37 -2.09 9.31
CA HIS A 133 -2.20 -2.48 8.55
C HIS A 133 -2.24 -3.98 8.26
N ALA A 134 -1.42 -4.45 7.34
CA ALA A 134 -1.42 -5.85 6.99
C ALA A 134 -0.02 -6.36 6.64
N TYR A 135 0.12 -7.66 6.72
CA TYR A 135 1.32 -8.36 6.36
C TYR A 135 1.00 -9.56 5.47
N LEU A 136 1.62 -9.62 4.31
CA LEU A 136 1.54 -10.75 3.39
C LEU A 136 2.64 -11.76 3.74
N LYS A 137 2.32 -13.06 3.82
CA LYS A 137 3.32 -14.10 4.06
C LYS A 137 4.29 -14.20 2.89
N LEU A 138 5.54 -14.52 3.18
CA LEU A 138 6.58 -14.67 2.15
C LEU A 138 6.16 -15.64 1.04
N GLY A 139 6.38 -15.23 -0.20
CA GLY A 139 6.01 -16.02 -1.37
C GLY A 139 4.52 -16.10 -1.65
N MET A 140 3.70 -15.28 -0.99
CA MET A 140 2.28 -15.16 -1.30
C MET A 140 2.04 -13.97 -2.21
N GLU A 141 1.11 -14.14 -3.13
CA GLU A 141 0.62 -13.09 -4.02
C GLU A 141 -0.78 -12.63 -3.59
N ASN A 142 -1.31 -11.62 -4.28
CA ASN A 142 -2.63 -11.05 -4.06
C ASN A 142 -2.66 -9.81 -3.15
N SER A 143 -1.57 -9.06 -3.17
CA SER A 143 -1.44 -7.80 -2.43
C SER A 143 -2.60 -6.82 -2.72
N GLY A 144 -3.12 -6.77 -3.97
CA GLY A 144 -4.27 -5.93 -4.30
C GLY A 144 -5.55 -6.23 -3.52
N LYS A 145 -5.87 -7.51 -3.29
CA LYS A 145 -7.04 -7.88 -2.45
C LYS A 145 -6.80 -7.57 -0.97
N LEU A 146 -5.57 -7.77 -0.49
CA LEU A 146 -5.23 -7.44 0.90
C LEU A 146 -5.28 -5.93 1.13
N VAL A 147 -4.77 -5.12 0.18
CA VAL A 147 -4.91 -3.66 0.19
C VAL A 147 -6.37 -3.23 0.24
N THR A 148 -7.23 -3.87 -0.56
CA THR A 148 -8.68 -3.60 -0.52
C THR A 148 -9.28 -3.90 0.86
N LEU A 149 -8.89 -5.02 1.49
CA LEU A 149 -9.34 -5.36 2.85
C LEU A 149 -8.89 -4.31 3.87
N VAL A 150 -7.61 -3.89 3.86
CA VAL A 150 -7.07 -2.87 4.76
C VAL A 150 -7.86 -1.57 4.61
N ARG A 151 -8.02 -1.09 3.38
CA ARG A 151 -8.71 0.16 3.09
C ARG A 151 -10.19 0.14 3.52
N GLN A 152 -10.92 -0.92 3.16
CA GLN A 152 -12.33 -1.06 3.54
C GLN A 152 -12.52 -1.17 5.06
N THR A 153 -11.62 -1.86 5.74
CA THR A 153 -11.63 -1.95 7.20
C THR A 153 -11.37 -0.58 7.84
N ALA A 154 -10.40 0.19 7.31
CA ALA A 154 -10.12 1.54 7.80
C ALA A 154 -11.31 2.48 7.57
N GLN A 155 -11.95 2.40 6.40
CA GLN A 155 -13.16 3.15 6.09
C GLN A 155 -14.28 2.84 7.09
N ARG A 156 -14.58 1.56 7.31
CA ARG A 156 -15.61 1.11 8.27
C ARG A 156 -15.33 1.65 9.67
N ILE A 157 -14.09 1.58 10.16
CA ILE A 157 -13.72 2.10 11.47
C ILE A 157 -13.89 3.63 11.53
N ALA A 158 -13.58 4.35 10.47
CA ALA A 158 -13.77 5.79 10.40
C ALA A 158 -15.25 6.16 10.48
N GLU A 159 -16.12 5.44 9.78
CA GLU A 159 -17.58 5.61 9.82
C GLU A 159 -18.13 5.30 11.23
N GLU A 160 -17.75 4.17 11.82
CA GLU A 160 -18.19 3.74 13.16
C GLU A 160 -17.75 4.70 14.28
N LYS A 161 -16.52 5.26 14.18
CA LYS A 161 -15.97 6.19 15.15
C LYS A 161 -16.23 7.67 14.83
N GLY A 162 -16.96 7.98 13.75
CA GLY A 162 -17.28 9.35 13.33
C GLY A 162 -16.05 10.17 12.93
N LYS A 163 -14.98 9.51 12.43
CA LYS A 163 -13.75 10.17 12.00
C LYS A 163 -13.92 10.91 10.68
N GLN A 164 -13.24 12.05 10.54
CA GLN A 164 -13.37 12.87 9.34
C GLN A 164 -12.50 12.40 8.17
N PHE A 165 -11.36 11.73 8.47
CA PHE A 165 -10.39 11.33 7.47
C PHE A 165 -10.01 9.86 7.56
N VAL A 166 -9.71 9.26 6.40
CA VAL A 166 -8.88 8.06 6.28
C VAL A 166 -7.61 8.45 5.52
N LEU A 167 -6.47 8.33 6.18
CA LEU A 167 -5.15 8.61 5.64
C LEU A 167 -4.49 7.29 5.24
N ILE A 168 -4.22 7.13 3.94
CA ILE A 168 -3.75 5.87 3.37
C ILE A 168 -2.29 6.03 2.92
N ASP A 169 -1.36 5.32 3.55
CA ASP A 169 0.01 5.14 3.01
C ASP A 169 -0.07 4.07 1.91
N GLY A 170 -0.07 4.52 0.67
CA GLY A 170 -0.23 3.66 -0.50
C GLY A 170 1.07 2.97 -0.89
N PRO A 171 1.00 1.86 -1.65
CA PRO A 171 2.17 1.19 -2.18
C PRO A 171 2.85 2.03 -3.29
N PRO A 172 4.14 1.77 -3.59
CA PRO A 172 4.84 2.41 -4.69
C PRO A 172 4.43 1.82 -6.05
N GLY A 173 4.65 2.60 -7.11
CA GLY A 173 4.43 2.17 -8.49
C GLY A 173 3.04 2.51 -9.03
N ILE A 174 2.54 1.71 -9.98
CA ILE A 174 1.26 1.89 -10.65
C ILE A 174 0.51 0.56 -10.87
N GLY A 175 0.92 -0.49 -10.17
CA GLY A 175 0.35 -1.84 -10.28
C GLY A 175 -0.98 -2.02 -9.54
N CYS A 176 -1.47 -3.27 -9.52
CA CYS A 176 -2.74 -3.63 -8.87
C CYS A 176 -2.87 -3.17 -7.42
N PRO A 177 -1.83 -3.22 -6.56
CA PRO A 177 -1.95 -2.71 -5.20
C PRO A 177 -2.21 -1.20 -5.14
N VAL A 178 -1.57 -0.41 -6.03
CA VAL A 178 -1.81 1.04 -6.12
C VAL A 178 -3.24 1.31 -6.56
N ILE A 179 -3.73 0.62 -7.60
CA ILE A 179 -5.11 0.73 -8.07
C ILE A 179 -6.09 0.41 -6.92
N ALA A 180 -5.82 -0.65 -6.16
CA ALA A 180 -6.63 -1.02 -5.00
C ALA A 180 -6.63 0.06 -3.90
N SER A 181 -5.48 0.72 -3.66
CA SER A 181 -5.37 1.81 -2.68
C SER A 181 -6.07 3.09 -3.13
N LEU A 182 -6.24 3.29 -4.44
CA LEU A 182 -6.91 4.46 -5.04
C LEU A 182 -8.42 4.29 -5.21
N SER A 183 -8.96 3.10 -5.10
CA SER A 183 -10.39 2.84 -5.36
C SER A 183 -11.29 3.59 -4.38
N GLY A 184 -12.04 4.59 -4.86
CA GLY A 184 -13.02 5.35 -4.06
C GLY A 184 -12.41 6.36 -3.09
N VAL A 185 -11.17 6.83 -3.34
CA VAL A 185 -10.57 7.94 -2.60
C VAL A 185 -10.95 9.29 -3.19
N ASP A 186 -10.99 10.33 -2.38
CA ASP A 186 -11.35 11.69 -2.80
C ASP A 186 -10.16 12.40 -3.46
N ALA A 187 -8.94 12.17 -2.96
CA ALA A 187 -7.73 12.75 -3.50
C ALA A 187 -6.51 11.83 -3.31
N ALA A 188 -5.47 12.05 -4.13
CA ALA A 188 -4.21 11.37 -4.00
C ALA A 188 -3.03 12.35 -3.98
N VAL A 189 -2.18 12.25 -2.97
CA VAL A 189 -0.91 12.98 -2.87
C VAL A 189 0.18 12.16 -3.54
N VAL A 190 0.69 12.64 -4.67
CA VAL A 190 1.80 12.02 -5.39
C VAL A 190 3.11 12.58 -4.88
N VAL A 191 3.88 11.79 -4.14
CA VAL A 191 5.21 12.19 -3.65
C VAL A 191 6.25 11.89 -4.72
N VAL A 192 6.98 12.92 -5.15
CA VAL A 192 7.98 12.84 -6.20
C VAL A 192 9.32 13.38 -5.74
N GLU A 193 10.42 12.75 -6.13
CA GLU A 193 11.77 13.29 -6.01
C GLU A 193 12.21 13.93 -7.35
N PRO A 194 13.00 15.02 -7.34
CA PRO A 194 13.44 15.71 -8.55
C PRO A 194 14.57 14.95 -9.26
N THR A 195 14.23 13.76 -9.77
CA THR A 195 15.10 12.91 -10.60
C THR A 195 14.43 12.64 -11.94
N LEU A 196 15.20 12.32 -12.99
CA LEU A 196 14.63 11.99 -14.29
C LEU A 196 13.61 10.84 -14.21
N SER A 197 13.93 9.79 -13.47
CA SER A 197 12.99 8.68 -13.22
C SER A 197 11.76 9.14 -12.42
N GLY A 198 11.94 10.03 -11.42
CA GLY A 198 10.83 10.57 -10.63
C GLY A 198 9.85 11.37 -11.48
N ILE A 199 10.33 12.21 -12.41
CA ILE A 199 9.49 12.97 -13.35
C ILE A 199 8.69 12.03 -14.26
N HIS A 200 9.35 11.01 -14.82
CA HIS A 200 8.67 10.00 -15.65
C HIS A 200 7.58 9.26 -14.87
N ASP A 201 7.90 8.82 -13.65
CA ASP A 201 6.96 8.09 -12.80
C ASP A 201 5.81 8.98 -12.30
N LEU A 202 6.07 10.28 -12.03
CA LEU A 202 5.02 11.26 -11.73
C LEU A 202 3.99 11.32 -12.85
N LYS A 203 4.43 11.48 -14.10
CA LYS A 203 3.54 11.54 -15.27
C LYS A 203 2.65 10.28 -15.37
N ARG A 204 3.22 9.10 -15.13
CA ARG A 204 2.46 7.84 -15.14
C ARG A 204 1.44 7.75 -14.00
N ALA A 205 1.82 8.20 -12.80
CA ALA A 205 0.90 8.24 -11.66
C ALA A 205 -0.27 9.21 -11.92
N LEU A 206 0.00 10.37 -12.50
CA LEU A 206 -1.03 11.36 -12.85
C LEU A 206 -1.99 10.84 -13.93
N MET A 207 -1.48 10.13 -14.95
CA MET A 207 -2.33 9.46 -15.93
C MET A 207 -3.26 8.43 -15.29
N LEU A 208 -2.76 7.68 -14.29
CA LEU A 208 -3.56 6.72 -13.54
C LEU A 208 -4.67 7.43 -12.75
N LEU A 209 -4.35 8.54 -12.06
CA LEU A 209 -5.32 9.32 -11.30
C LEU A 209 -6.40 9.94 -12.20
N ASP A 210 -6.02 10.46 -13.38
CA ASP A 210 -6.99 10.97 -14.35
C ASP A 210 -7.93 9.87 -14.87
N HIS A 211 -7.39 8.67 -15.13
CA HIS A 211 -8.20 7.53 -15.54
C HIS A 211 -9.29 7.19 -14.50
N PHE A 212 -8.96 7.26 -13.22
CA PHE A 212 -9.89 7.00 -12.12
C PHE A 212 -10.66 8.25 -11.65
N LYS A 213 -10.44 9.41 -12.26
CA LYS A 213 -11.07 10.70 -11.90
C LYS A 213 -10.81 11.10 -10.45
N ILE A 214 -9.61 10.84 -9.96
CA ILE A 214 -9.16 11.19 -8.61
C ILE A 214 -8.40 12.51 -8.67
N LYS A 215 -8.70 13.44 -7.74
CA LYS A 215 -8.02 14.74 -7.64
C LYS A 215 -6.53 14.53 -7.35
N PRO A 216 -5.61 14.91 -8.26
CA PRO A 216 -4.19 14.80 -8.03
C PRO A 216 -3.67 15.99 -7.21
N LEU A 217 -2.84 15.72 -6.21
CA LEU A 217 -2.08 16.69 -5.44
C LEU A 217 -0.61 16.27 -5.48
N VAL A 218 0.32 17.19 -5.74
CA VAL A 218 1.75 16.85 -5.87
C VAL A 218 2.55 17.41 -4.71
N CYS A 219 3.42 16.58 -4.13
CA CYS A 219 4.40 16.98 -3.13
C CYS A 219 5.81 16.63 -3.61
N ILE A 220 6.68 17.63 -3.78
CA ILE A 220 8.07 17.41 -4.17
C ILE A 220 8.90 17.18 -2.90
N ASN A 221 9.39 15.97 -2.71
CA ASN A 221 10.31 15.66 -1.61
C ASN A 221 11.76 15.84 -2.06
N LYS A 222 12.62 16.30 -1.15
CA LYS A 222 14.05 16.60 -1.40
C LYS A 222 14.22 17.57 -2.57
N HIS A 223 13.40 18.62 -2.61
CA HIS A 223 13.32 19.54 -3.75
C HIS A 223 14.63 20.26 -4.08
N ASP A 224 15.53 20.35 -3.12
CA ASP A 224 16.81 21.05 -3.19
C ASP A 224 17.98 20.21 -3.75
N ILE A 225 17.79 18.88 -3.90
CA ILE A 225 18.86 18.01 -4.45
C ILE A 225 19.09 18.22 -5.94
N ASN A 226 18.08 18.70 -6.68
CA ASN A 226 18.20 19.07 -8.08
C ASN A 226 17.22 20.20 -8.42
N PRO A 227 17.65 21.48 -8.33
CA PRO A 227 16.79 22.64 -8.59
C PRO A 227 16.23 22.70 -10.02
N GLN A 228 16.99 22.21 -11.02
CA GLN A 228 16.54 22.19 -12.41
C GLN A 228 15.32 21.25 -12.58
N ASN A 229 15.43 20.01 -12.12
CA ASN A 229 14.34 19.04 -12.18
C ASN A 229 13.16 19.47 -11.31
N THR A 230 13.41 20.12 -10.17
CA THR A 230 12.37 20.74 -9.35
C THR A 230 11.61 21.79 -10.12
N GLY A 231 12.30 22.65 -10.89
CA GLY A 231 11.71 23.63 -11.79
C GLY A 231 10.86 22.97 -12.88
N GLU A 232 11.34 21.88 -13.47
CA GLU A 232 10.58 21.10 -14.47
C GLU A 232 9.29 20.54 -13.90
N ILE A 233 9.33 19.93 -12.69
CA ILE A 233 8.13 19.40 -12.03
C ILE A 233 7.12 20.53 -11.75
N LYS A 234 7.58 21.68 -11.23
CA LYS A 234 6.73 22.84 -10.95
C LYS A 234 6.09 23.38 -12.22
N GLY A 235 6.87 23.53 -13.30
CA GLY A 235 6.37 23.97 -14.61
C GLY A 235 5.31 23.00 -15.15
N PHE A 236 5.60 21.71 -15.14
CA PHE A 236 4.66 20.66 -15.56
C PHE A 236 3.34 20.70 -14.76
N CYS A 237 3.40 20.84 -13.44
CA CYS A 237 2.20 20.96 -12.61
C CYS A 237 1.39 22.20 -12.97
N SER A 238 2.05 23.35 -13.14
CA SER A 238 1.39 24.62 -13.53
C SER A 238 0.71 24.54 -14.89
N GLU A 239 1.39 24.01 -15.90
CA GLU A 239 0.87 23.85 -17.27
C GLU A 239 -0.35 22.91 -17.34
N ASN A 240 -0.43 21.93 -16.45
CA ASN A 240 -1.51 20.95 -16.39
C ASN A 240 -2.56 21.24 -15.31
N SER A 241 -2.52 22.42 -14.68
CA SER A 241 -3.43 22.81 -13.58
C SER A 241 -3.47 21.80 -12.42
N ILE A 242 -2.30 21.22 -12.11
CA ILE A 242 -2.13 20.27 -11.00
C ILE A 242 -1.64 21.03 -9.78
N GLU A 243 -2.32 20.82 -8.66
CA GLU A 243 -2.00 21.49 -7.39
C GLU A 243 -0.69 20.96 -6.79
N LEU A 244 0.24 21.89 -6.50
CA LEU A 244 1.47 21.59 -5.77
C LEU A 244 1.25 21.94 -4.29
N VAL A 245 1.02 20.91 -3.46
CA VAL A 245 0.72 21.08 -2.02
C VAL A 245 1.96 21.18 -1.14
N GLY A 246 3.15 20.88 -1.65
CA GLY A 246 4.36 20.99 -0.84
C GLY A 246 5.66 20.79 -1.61
N ALA A 247 6.72 21.39 -1.05
CA ALA A 247 8.10 21.18 -1.46
C ALA A 247 8.97 21.01 -0.20
N ILE A 248 9.36 19.78 0.10
CA ILE A 248 10.08 19.42 1.32
C ILE A 248 11.57 19.35 0.99
N PRO A 249 12.46 20.05 1.74
CA PRO A 249 13.89 19.97 1.50
C PRO A 249 14.47 18.63 1.97
N PHE A 250 15.65 18.28 1.45
CA PHE A 250 16.45 17.19 2.01
C PHE A 250 16.90 17.56 3.42
N ASP A 251 16.62 16.67 4.38
CA ASP A 251 16.97 16.90 5.78
C ASP A 251 17.38 15.58 6.43
N GLY A 252 18.60 15.54 6.97
CA GLY A 252 19.10 14.37 7.70
C GLY A 252 18.32 14.04 8.98
N ALA A 253 17.52 14.98 9.50
CA ALA A 253 16.63 14.74 10.62
C ALA A 253 15.56 13.69 10.29
N VAL A 254 15.09 13.60 9.04
CA VAL A 254 14.11 12.60 8.61
C VAL A 254 14.65 11.18 8.79
N THR A 255 15.91 10.94 8.37
CA THR A 255 16.53 9.60 8.55
C THR A 255 16.74 9.28 10.03
N LYS A 256 17.20 10.25 10.82
CA LYS A 256 17.38 10.06 12.27
C LYS A 256 16.06 9.77 12.98
N ALA A 257 15.00 10.46 12.59
CA ALA A 257 13.65 10.24 13.10
C ALA A 257 13.14 8.82 12.78
N MET A 258 13.32 8.34 11.55
CA MET A 258 12.96 6.98 11.16
C MET A 258 13.71 5.93 11.98
N VAL A 259 15.02 6.11 12.19
CA VAL A 259 15.83 5.21 13.04
C VAL A 259 15.34 5.21 14.50
N ALA A 260 14.88 6.37 15.01
CA ALA A 260 14.29 6.49 16.33
C ALA A 260 12.84 5.94 16.42
N GLY A 261 12.23 5.58 15.29
CA GLY A 261 10.83 5.13 15.21
C GLY A 261 9.85 6.24 15.59
N LEU A 262 10.11 7.46 15.11
CA LEU A 262 9.29 8.64 15.35
C LEU A 262 9.06 9.40 14.04
N PRO A 263 7.87 10.02 13.83
CA PRO A 263 7.69 11.01 12.79
C PRO A 263 8.65 12.19 12.95
N VAL A 264 9.16 12.74 11.84
CA VAL A 264 10.15 13.83 11.91
C VAL A 264 9.57 15.10 12.57
N VAL A 265 8.28 15.33 12.44
CA VAL A 265 7.59 16.48 13.05
C VAL A 265 7.53 16.40 14.58
N GLU A 266 7.69 15.20 15.16
CA GLU A 266 7.86 15.00 16.60
C GLU A 266 9.33 14.98 16.99
N TYR A 267 10.17 14.28 16.20
CA TYR A 267 11.59 14.11 16.52
C TYR A 267 12.38 15.42 16.43
N ALA A 268 12.12 16.22 15.42
CA ALA A 268 12.79 17.51 15.17
C ALA A 268 11.78 18.55 14.68
N PRO A 269 10.89 19.07 15.56
CA PRO A 269 9.75 19.91 15.18
C PRO A 269 10.11 21.19 14.42
N GLU A 270 11.32 21.71 14.66
CA GLU A 270 11.81 22.95 14.06
C GLU A 270 12.75 22.73 12.87
N SER A 271 12.96 21.48 12.45
CA SER A 271 13.79 21.18 11.29
C SER A 271 13.17 21.73 9.99
N PRO A 272 13.96 22.05 8.96
CA PRO A 272 13.45 22.52 7.68
C PRO A 272 12.39 21.58 7.07
N ALA A 273 12.64 20.26 7.13
CA ALA A 273 11.66 19.28 6.65
C ALA A 273 10.37 19.30 7.46
N SER A 274 10.45 19.40 8.79
CA SER A 274 9.25 19.42 9.64
C SER A 274 8.38 20.64 9.40
N ARG A 275 8.97 21.83 9.20
CA ARG A 275 8.22 23.04 8.86
C ARG A 275 7.51 22.88 7.50
N ALA A 276 8.25 22.45 6.48
CA ALA A 276 7.68 22.23 5.16
C ALA A 276 6.56 21.16 5.16
N ILE A 277 6.67 20.11 6.00
CA ILE A 277 5.63 19.10 6.15
C ILE A 277 4.39 19.69 6.85
N LYS A 278 4.56 20.53 7.88
CA LYS A 278 3.44 21.22 8.54
C LYS A 278 2.69 22.13 7.58
N ASP A 279 3.43 22.90 6.76
CA ASP A 279 2.84 23.77 5.73
C ASP A 279 2.09 22.93 4.68
N THR A 280 2.69 21.81 4.25
CA THR A 280 2.05 20.86 3.31
C THR A 280 0.76 20.28 3.89
N TRP A 281 0.76 19.91 5.18
CA TRP A 281 -0.43 19.40 5.86
C TRP A 281 -1.54 20.44 5.91
N SER A 282 -1.21 21.67 6.26
CA SER A 282 -2.19 22.77 6.32
C SER A 282 -2.85 23.04 4.96
N LEU A 283 -2.08 23.02 3.86
CA LEU A 283 -2.62 23.13 2.50
C LEU A 283 -3.50 21.92 2.14
N LEU A 284 -3.09 20.71 2.54
CA LEU A 284 -3.87 19.51 2.29
C LEU A 284 -5.21 19.55 3.03
N GLU A 285 -5.22 19.94 4.31
CA GLU A 285 -6.46 20.10 5.08
C GLU A 285 -7.42 21.08 4.40
N TRP A 286 -6.92 22.23 3.93
CA TRP A 286 -7.75 23.19 3.21
C TRP A 286 -8.43 22.57 1.99
N HIS A 287 -7.69 21.80 1.17
CA HIS A 287 -8.24 21.10 0.00
C HIS A 287 -9.26 20.00 0.31
N LEU A 288 -9.37 19.60 1.55
CA LEU A 288 -10.26 18.54 2.00
C LEU A 288 -11.56 19.07 2.60
N TYR A 289 -11.53 20.29 3.11
CA TYR A 289 -12.72 20.94 3.69
C TYR A 289 -13.53 21.74 2.66
N ASP A 290 -12.90 22.11 1.52
CA ASP A 290 -13.56 22.72 0.37
C ASP A 290 -14.08 21.66 -0.61
#